data_f991d7d7c9bf62fca34333405e627c51
#
_entry.id   f991d7d7c9bf62fca34333405e627c51
#
_cell.length_a   1.000
_cell.length_b   1.000
_cell.length_c   1.000
_cell.angle_alpha   90.00
_cell.angle_beta   90.00
_cell.angle_gamma   90.00
#
_symmetry.space_group_name_H-M   'P 1'
#
loop_
_entity.id
_entity.type
_entity.pdbx_description
1 polymer ?
#
loop_
_entity_poly.entity_id
_entity_poly.type
_entity_poly.pdbx_seq_one_letter_code
_entity_poly.pdbx_strand_id
1 'polypeptide(L)'
;MASILPLDTLNTSRECALKLLEEASEACEALKKHDKLNKLGTYQDALMELADVEQCVCNCLQVMGTNSGDWEDAVAEVRKRNIERGRHEVASRRTFMVEWRLYDHE
;
A
#
# COMPACT_ATOMS: atom_id res chain seq x y z
N MET A 1 -15.39 -6.08 4.34
CA MET A 1 -14.10 -5.74 3.72
C MET A 1 -13.05 -5.54 4.81
N ALA A 2 -11.91 -6.16 4.66
CA ALA A 2 -10.83 -6.02 5.63
C ALA A 2 -10.20 -4.63 5.53
N SER A 3 -9.92 -4.04 6.67
CA SER A 3 -9.25 -2.74 6.76
C SER A 3 -7.89 -2.90 7.42
N ILE A 4 -6.93 -2.12 6.96
CA ILE A 4 -5.64 -2.02 7.61
C ILE A 4 -5.65 -0.81 8.53
N LEU A 5 -5.26 -1.04 9.78
CA LEU A 5 -5.13 0.03 10.76
C LEU A 5 -3.66 0.31 11.02
N PRO A 6 -3.30 1.58 11.28
CA PRO A 6 -1.93 1.88 11.65
C PRO A 6 -1.58 1.21 12.98
N LEU A 7 -0.35 0.74 13.06
CA LEU A 7 0.17 0.13 14.28
C LEU A 7 0.78 1.19 15.19
N ASP A 8 0.64 1.00 16.48
CA ASP A 8 1.27 1.86 17.49
C ASP A 8 2.74 1.47 17.64
N THR A 9 3.49 1.66 16.60
CA THR A 9 4.92 1.47 16.60
C THR A 9 5.57 2.85 16.59
N LEU A 10 6.46 3.08 17.53
CA LEU A 10 7.13 4.37 17.70
C LEU A 10 8.23 4.54 16.67
N ASN A 11 7.85 4.69 15.44
CA ASN A 11 8.80 4.81 14.37
C ASN A 11 8.89 6.26 13.90
N THR A 12 10.12 6.67 13.62
CA THR A 12 10.35 7.93 12.90
C THR A 12 10.02 7.72 11.43
N SER A 13 9.85 8.81 10.70
CA SER A 13 9.66 8.71 9.24
C SER A 13 10.81 7.97 8.57
N ARG A 14 12.04 8.11 9.09
CA ARG A 14 13.20 7.39 8.58
C ARG A 14 13.08 5.88 8.78
N GLU A 15 12.67 5.46 9.97
CA GLU A 15 12.47 4.03 10.26
C GLU A 15 11.37 3.44 9.40
N CYS A 16 10.28 4.18 9.21
CA CYS A 16 9.21 3.78 8.31
C CYS A 16 9.70 3.63 6.87
N ALA A 17 10.55 4.54 6.40
CA ALA A 17 11.12 4.47 5.06
C ALA A 17 11.97 3.21 4.87
N LEU A 18 12.81 2.87 5.85
CA LEU A 18 13.66 1.67 5.81
C LEU A 18 12.80 0.40 5.81
N LYS A 19 11.76 0.38 6.63
CA LYS A 19 10.85 -0.76 6.70
C LYS A 19 10.05 -0.92 5.41
N LEU A 20 9.58 0.17 4.83
CA LEU A 20 8.88 0.15 3.55
C LEU A 20 9.76 -0.43 2.44
N LEU A 21 11.02 -0.02 2.39
CA LEU A 21 11.98 -0.56 1.41
C LEU A 21 12.17 -2.06 1.59
N GLU A 22 12.32 -2.53 2.81
CA GLU A 22 12.48 -3.94 3.14
C GLU A 22 11.25 -4.75 2.69
N GLU A 23 10.05 -4.32 3.07
CA GLU A 23 8.82 -5.02 2.72
C GLU A 23 8.54 -4.97 1.21
N ALA A 24 8.84 -3.85 0.56
CA ALA A 24 8.71 -3.75 -0.89
C ALA A 24 9.64 -4.72 -1.62
N SER A 25 10.86 -4.90 -1.12
CA SER A 25 11.83 -5.86 -1.66
C SER A 25 11.31 -7.31 -1.52
N GLU A 26 10.76 -7.65 -0.36
CA GLU A 26 10.17 -8.98 -0.13
C GLU A 26 8.95 -9.22 -1.04
N ALA A 27 8.11 -8.21 -1.23
CA ALA A 27 6.96 -8.29 -2.14
C ALA A 27 7.42 -8.51 -3.59
N CYS A 28 8.47 -7.83 -4.02
CA CYS A 28 9.05 -8.02 -5.36
C CYS A 28 9.51 -9.46 -5.55
N GLU A 29 10.20 -10.04 -4.59
CA GLU A 29 10.65 -11.43 -4.67
C GLU A 29 9.47 -12.41 -4.71
N ALA A 30 8.44 -12.18 -3.91
CA ALA A 30 7.25 -13.03 -3.89
C ALA A 30 6.49 -12.96 -5.23
N LEU A 31 6.38 -11.78 -5.82
CA LEU A 31 5.73 -11.58 -7.13
C LEU A 31 6.50 -12.27 -8.25
N LYS A 32 7.82 -12.16 -8.27
CA LYS A 32 8.67 -12.86 -9.24
C LYS A 32 8.53 -14.37 -9.12
N LYS A 33 8.51 -14.87 -7.90
CA LYS A 33 8.34 -16.29 -7.65
C LYS A 33 6.98 -16.79 -8.11
N HIS A 34 5.92 -16.02 -7.85
CA HIS A 34 4.58 -16.36 -8.32
C HIS A 34 4.49 -16.34 -9.85
N ASP A 35 5.09 -15.34 -10.50
CA ASP A 35 5.13 -15.27 -11.95
C ASP A 35 5.77 -16.51 -12.54
N LYS A 36 6.84 -17.01 -11.94
CA LYS A 36 7.56 -18.19 -12.40
C LYS A 36 6.82 -19.50 -12.13
N LEU A 37 6.28 -19.68 -10.93
CA LEU A 37 5.70 -20.96 -10.48
C LEU A 37 4.20 -21.06 -10.67
N ASN A 38 3.49 -19.93 -10.58
CA ASN A 38 2.04 -19.83 -10.77
C ASN A 38 1.24 -20.86 -9.97
N LYS A 39 1.52 -20.98 -8.68
CA LYS A 39 0.86 -21.91 -7.78
C LYS A 39 0.01 -21.19 -6.76
N LEU A 40 -0.98 -21.85 -6.17
CA LEU A 40 -1.81 -21.28 -5.12
C LEU A 40 -0.96 -20.79 -3.94
N GLY A 41 0.05 -21.55 -3.51
CA GLY A 41 0.94 -21.16 -2.42
C GLY A 41 1.72 -19.88 -2.73
N THR A 42 2.27 -19.73 -3.93
CA THR A 42 2.99 -18.54 -4.33
C THR A 42 2.07 -17.34 -4.50
N TYR A 43 0.84 -17.55 -4.92
CA TYR A 43 -0.19 -16.52 -4.98
C TYR A 43 -0.50 -15.99 -3.57
N GLN A 44 -0.73 -16.90 -2.62
CA GLN A 44 -1.02 -16.53 -1.24
C GLN A 44 0.15 -15.78 -0.58
N ASP A 45 1.37 -16.25 -0.82
CA ASP A 45 2.58 -15.57 -0.31
C ASP A 45 2.69 -14.15 -0.88
N ALA A 46 2.45 -13.99 -2.17
CA ALA A 46 2.48 -12.67 -2.81
C ALA A 46 1.43 -11.73 -2.22
N LEU A 47 0.21 -12.23 -1.97
CA LEU A 47 -0.83 -11.42 -1.33
C LEU A 47 -0.43 -10.97 0.07
N MET A 48 0.17 -11.85 0.86
CA MET A 48 0.62 -11.51 2.21
C MET A 48 1.72 -10.46 2.19
N GLU A 49 2.68 -10.58 1.28
CA GLU A 49 3.76 -9.60 1.16
C GLU A 49 3.24 -8.24 0.67
N LEU A 50 2.28 -8.23 -0.24
CA LEU A 50 1.63 -6.98 -0.66
C LEU A 50 0.84 -6.34 0.48
N ALA A 51 0.18 -7.15 1.31
CA ALA A 51 -0.52 -6.64 2.49
C ALA A 51 0.46 -6.04 3.51
N ASP A 52 1.63 -6.64 3.66
CA ASP A 52 2.69 -6.09 4.52
C ASP A 52 3.18 -4.74 4.02
N VAL A 53 3.33 -4.57 2.70
CA VAL A 53 3.67 -3.26 2.10
C VAL A 53 2.58 -2.24 2.42
N GLU A 54 1.32 -2.61 2.28
CA GLU A 54 0.20 -1.72 2.57
C GLU A 54 0.18 -1.32 4.06
N GLN A 55 0.49 -2.26 4.95
CA GLN A 55 0.64 -1.97 6.38
C GLN A 55 1.73 -0.93 6.62
N CYS A 56 2.87 -1.06 5.94
CA CYS A 56 3.95 -0.09 6.05
C CYS A 56 3.55 1.29 5.55
N VAL A 57 2.81 1.36 4.45
CA VAL A 57 2.29 2.63 3.94
C VAL A 57 1.36 3.27 4.98
N CYS A 58 0.47 2.49 5.56
CA CYS A 58 -0.44 2.97 6.61
C CYS A 58 0.34 3.53 7.81
N ASN A 59 1.37 2.82 8.26
CA ASN A 59 2.23 3.26 9.35
C ASN A 59 2.97 4.56 9.02
N CYS A 60 3.46 4.69 7.79
CA CYS A 60 4.12 5.92 7.33
C CYS A 60 3.16 7.12 7.39
N LEU A 61 1.93 6.94 6.93
CA LEU A 61 0.93 8.00 6.97
C LEU A 61 0.63 8.42 8.41
N GLN A 62 0.56 7.46 9.33
CA GLN A 62 0.33 7.73 10.74
C GLN A 62 1.48 8.55 11.35
N VAL A 63 2.72 8.15 11.08
CA VAL A 63 3.91 8.85 11.60
C VAL A 63 4.00 10.28 11.07
N MET A 64 3.57 10.51 9.83
CA MET A 64 3.53 11.83 9.21
C MET A 64 2.38 12.71 9.73
N GLY A 65 1.44 12.13 10.47
CA GLY A 65 0.25 12.84 10.93
C GLY A 65 -0.73 13.16 9.81
N THR A 66 -0.78 12.31 8.80
CA THR A 66 -1.62 12.50 7.62
C THR A 66 -3.09 12.34 7.97
N ASN A 67 -3.93 13.26 7.53
CA ASN A 67 -5.37 13.11 7.63
C ASN A 67 -5.96 12.50 6.35
N SER A 68 -7.22 12.07 6.41
CA SER A 68 -7.87 11.40 5.30
C SER A 68 -8.00 12.30 4.05
N GLY A 69 -8.23 13.60 4.24
CA GLY A 69 -8.34 14.56 3.13
C GLY A 69 -7.05 14.68 2.36
N ASP A 70 -5.92 14.80 3.04
CA ASP A 70 -4.60 14.87 2.41
C ASP A 70 -4.30 13.61 1.62
N TRP A 71 -4.64 12.45 2.17
CA TRP A 71 -4.45 11.19 1.48
C TRP A 71 -5.31 11.08 0.23
N GLU A 72 -6.58 11.44 0.32
CA GLU A 72 -7.49 11.43 -0.82
C GLU A 72 -7.00 12.37 -1.94
N ASP A 73 -6.50 13.54 -1.59
CA ASP A 73 -5.93 14.49 -2.55
C ASP A 73 -4.70 13.90 -3.24
N ALA A 74 -3.83 13.24 -2.49
CA ALA A 74 -2.65 12.59 -3.05
C ALA A 74 -3.03 11.46 -4.03
N VAL A 75 -4.02 10.65 -3.68
CA VAL A 75 -4.52 9.57 -4.55
C VAL A 75 -5.13 10.16 -5.82
N ALA A 76 -5.93 11.20 -5.71
CA ALA A 76 -6.55 11.87 -6.86
C ALA A 76 -5.46 12.42 -7.81
N GLU A 77 -4.41 13.02 -7.26
CA GLU A 77 -3.31 13.55 -8.06
C GLU A 77 -2.53 12.43 -8.78
N VAL A 78 -2.28 11.31 -8.11
CA VAL A 78 -1.61 10.17 -8.73
C VAL A 78 -2.44 9.61 -9.89
N ARG A 79 -3.76 9.48 -9.71
CA ARG A 79 -4.66 9.02 -10.77
C ARG A 79 -4.63 9.96 -11.96
N LYS A 80 -4.68 11.26 -11.72
CA LYS A 80 -4.62 12.30 -12.76
C LYS A 80 -3.33 12.18 -13.56
N ARG A 81 -2.18 12.08 -12.89
CA ARG A 81 -0.88 11.95 -13.54
C ARG A 81 -0.79 10.69 -14.39
N ASN A 82 -1.34 9.59 -13.92
CA ASN A 82 -1.34 8.34 -14.68
C ASN A 82 -2.13 8.48 -15.97
N ILE A 83 -3.30 9.12 -15.92
CA ILE A 83 -4.10 9.38 -17.12
C ILE A 83 -3.37 10.29 -18.08
N GLU A 84 -2.75 11.36 -17.59
CA GLU A 84 -1.95 12.30 -18.42
C GLU A 84 -0.78 11.61 -19.11
N ARG A 85 -0.22 10.56 -18.48
CA ARG A 85 0.87 9.75 -19.06
C ARG A 85 0.36 8.67 -20.02
N GLY A 86 -0.90 8.67 -20.36
CA GLY A 86 -1.50 7.71 -21.27
C GLY A 86 -1.79 6.35 -20.66
N ARG A 87 -1.75 6.22 -19.35
CA ARG A 87 -2.11 4.99 -18.64
C ARG A 87 -3.62 4.94 -18.46
N HIS A 88 -4.21 3.79 -18.67
CA HIS A 88 -5.65 3.61 -18.58
C HIS A 88 -6.01 2.80 -17.32
N GLU A 89 -7.03 3.27 -16.60
CA GLU A 89 -7.60 2.52 -15.50
C GLU A 89 -8.35 1.31 -16.03
N VAL A 90 -8.37 0.23 -15.25
CA VAL A 90 -9.06 -1.00 -15.65
C VAL A 90 -10.55 -0.76 -15.75
N ALA A 91 -11.14 -1.13 -16.89
CA ALA A 91 -12.55 -0.88 -17.17
C ALA A 91 -13.51 -1.59 -16.21
N SER A 92 -13.09 -2.69 -15.60
CA SER A 92 -13.91 -3.44 -14.64
C SER A 92 -14.18 -2.68 -13.34
N ARG A 93 -13.52 -1.55 -13.13
CA ARG A 93 -13.67 -0.71 -11.94
C ARG A 93 -13.46 -1.45 -10.62
N ARG A 94 -12.76 -2.56 -10.66
CA ARG A 94 -12.42 -3.28 -9.45
C ARG A 94 -11.42 -2.45 -8.66
N THR A 95 -11.81 -2.01 -7.47
CA THR A 95 -10.89 -1.32 -6.59
C THR A 95 -10.30 -2.32 -5.63
N PHE A 96 -8.99 -2.25 -5.45
CA PHE A 96 -8.26 -3.07 -4.49
C PHE A 96 -7.88 -2.26 -3.26
N MET A 97 -8.50 -1.09 -3.10
CA MET A 97 -8.21 -0.26 -1.93
C MET A 97 -8.80 -0.90 -0.69
N VAL A 98 -7.92 -1.18 0.24
CA VAL A 98 -8.31 -1.48 1.60
C VAL A 98 -8.70 -0.15 2.23
N GLU A 99 -9.83 -0.13 2.92
CA GLU A 99 -10.29 1.06 3.62
C GLU A 99 -9.34 1.35 4.77
N TRP A 100 -8.65 2.48 4.71
CA TRP A 100 -7.73 2.89 5.76
C TRP A 100 -8.42 3.81 6.74
N ARG A 101 -8.26 3.50 8.02
CA ARG A 101 -8.71 4.38 9.07
C ARG A 101 -7.49 5.09 9.65
N LEU A 102 -7.35 6.34 9.29
CA LEU A 102 -6.39 7.21 9.92
C LEU A 102 -7.03 7.83 11.15
N TYR A 103 -6.27 7.93 12.22
CA TYR A 103 -6.73 8.65 13.38
C TYR A 103 -6.78 10.14 13.03
N ASP A 104 -7.98 10.64 12.84
CA ASP A 104 -8.20 12.07 12.81
C ASP A 104 -8.31 12.52 14.27
N HIS A 105 -7.22 13.04 14.79
CA HIS A 105 -7.29 13.74 16.05
C HIS A 105 -7.90 15.11 15.80
N GLU A 106 -9.12 15.20 16.17
CA GLU A 106 -9.78 16.51 16.23
C GLU A 106 -9.32 17.29 17.45
#